data_960c77649113425a19c284e3e6dec90c
#
_entry.id   960c77649113425a19c284e3e6dec90c
#
_cell.length_a   1.000
_cell.length_b   1.000
_cell.length_c   1.000
_cell.angle_alpha   90.00
_cell.angle_beta   90.00
_cell.angle_gamma   90.00
#
_symmetry.space_group_name_H-M   'P 1'
#
loop_
_entity.id
_entity.type
_entity.pdbx_description
1 polymer ?
#
loop_
_entity_poly.entity_id
_entity_poly.type
_entity_poly.pdbx_seq_one_letter_code
_entity_poly.pdbx_strand_id
1 'polypeptide(L)'
;MRRPVEIEFAATLSREHDKSGTFYLLQIRPIVDSKEMLDEDLNEIPDENVILRSYNSLGHGIMNEVYDVVYVKTDNYSASNNQTIAWEIEKINQQFLNEGKNYILVGPGRWGSSDAWLGIPVKWPHISAARVIVEAGLTNYRVDPSQGTHFFQNLTSFGVGYFTGIPSHASLLPQRPGPTNI
;
A
#
# COMPACT_ATOMS: atom_id res chain seq x y z
N MET A 1 5.17 -0.62 30.23
CA MET A 1 5.41 -1.14 28.87
C MET A 1 6.53 -0.33 28.25
N ARG A 2 7.58 -0.96 27.76
CA ARG A 2 8.72 -0.26 27.09
C ARG A 2 8.78 -0.68 25.62
N ARG A 3 7.64 -0.58 24.91
CA ARG A 3 7.58 -0.83 23.48
C ARG A 3 7.03 0.42 22.81
N PRO A 4 7.52 0.80 21.63
CA PRO A 4 6.95 1.87 20.86
C PRO A 4 5.47 1.56 20.56
N VAL A 5 4.65 2.61 20.54
CA VAL A 5 3.21 2.49 20.31
C VAL A 5 2.78 3.53 19.28
N GLU A 6 1.81 3.15 18.48
CA GLU A 6 1.05 4.05 17.64
C GLU A 6 -0.20 4.49 18.41
N ILE A 7 -0.51 5.77 18.38
CA ILE A 7 -1.71 6.32 19.01
C ILE A 7 -2.59 6.98 17.97
N GLU A 8 -3.88 6.76 18.09
CA GLU A 8 -4.90 7.51 17.37
C GLU A 8 -5.58 8.47 18.36
N PHE A 9 -5.72 9.73 17.98
CA PHE A 9 -6.30 10.73 18.86
C PHE A 9 -7.10 11.78 18.08
N ALA A 10 -8.02 12.44 18.78
CA ALA A 10 -8.67 13.65 18.34
C ALA A 10 -8.37 14.77 19.34
N ALA A 11 -8.24 16.00 18.86
CA ALA A 11 -8.02 17.16 19.70
C ALA A 11 -8.92 18.32 19.29
N THR A 12 -9.53 18.96 20.26
CA THR A 12 -10.18 20.25 20.06
C THR A 12 -9.20 21.36 20.41
N LEU A 13 -8.97 22.27 19.48
CA LEU A 13 -8.11 23.42 19.72
C LEU A 13 -8.98 24.65 20.04
N SER A 14 -8.72 25.30 21.18
CA SER A 14 -9.34 26.58 21.46
C SER A 14 -8.59 27.70 20.72
N ARG A 15 -9.34 28.62 20.11
CA ARG A 15 -8.77 29.87 19.54
C ARG A 15 -8.54 30.95 20.56
N GLU A 16 -9.05 30.79 21.78
CA GLU A 16 -8.88 31.72 22.89
C GLU A 16 -7.65 31.31 23.71
N HIS A 17 -6.73 32.26 23.95
CA HIS A 17 -5.44 31.99 24.62
C HIS A 17 -5.58 31.45 26.06
N ASP A 18 -6.74 31.62 26.69
CA ASP A 18 -6.98 31.22 28.09
C ASP A 18 -7.81 29.92 28.25
N LYS A 19 -8.17 29.27 27.15
CA LYS A 19 -8.91 27.99 27.17
C LYS A 19 -8.05 26.81 26.71
N SER A 20 -7.90 25.82 27.58
CA SER A 20 -7.24 24.56 27.25
C SER A 20 -8.05 23.78 26.22
N GLY A 21 -7.37 23.23 25.22
CA GLY A 21 -7.97 22.24 24.32
C GLY A 21 -8.21 20.90 25.03
N THR A 22 -9.03 20.06 24.43
CA THR A 22 -9.28 18.71 24.95
C THR A 22 -8.62 17.70 24.01
N PHE A 23 -7.86 16.78 24.58
CA PHE A 23 -7.22 15.68 23.90
C PHE A 23 -8.01 14.39 24.18
N TYR A 24 -8.44 13.70 23.12
CA TYR A 24 -9.15 12.43 23.19
C TYR A 24 -8.25 11.34 22.64
N LEU A 25 -7.76 10.45 23.49
CA LEU A 25 -7.07 9.26 23.05
C LEU A 25 -8.11 8.24 22.59
N LEU A 26 -8.10 7.89 21.31
CA LEU A 26 -9.05 6.98 20.68
C LEU A 26 -8.56 5.55 20.69
N GLN A 27 -7.27 5.34 20.39
CA GLN A 27 -6.66 4.01 20.31
C GLN A 27 -5.17 4.04 20.63
N ILE A 28 -4.68 2.95 21.21
CA ILE A 28 -3.24 2.68 21.39
C ILE A 28 -2.99 1.28 20.82
N ARG A 29 -2.01 1.15 19.93
CA ARG A 29 -1.56 -0.12 19.39
C ARG A 29 -0.05 -0.27 19.62
N PRO A 30 0.45 -1.47 19.98
CA PRO A 30 1.88 -1.71 19.95
C PRO A 30 2.36 -1.67 18.48
N ILE A 31 3.46 -0.97 18.24
CA ILE A 31 4.17 -1.10 16.96
C ILE A 31 4.82 -2.49 16.96
N VAL A 32 4.53 -3.27 15.94
CA VAL A 32 5.22 -4.55 15.73
C VAL A 32 6.58 -4.19 15.15
N ASP A 33 7.61 -4.20 15.99
CA ASP A 33 8.98 -4.05 15.53
C ASP A 33 9.34 -5.27 14.67
N SER A 34 9.42 -5.11 13.36
CA SER A 34 10.24 -6.00 12.56
C SER A 34 11.69 -5.71 12.93
N LYS A 35 12.35 -6.71 13.51
CA LYS A 35 13.67 -6.57 14.15
C LYS A 35 14.84 -6.31 13.19
N GLU A 36 14.57 -6.11 11.92
CA GLU A 36 15.58 -5.86 10.91
C GLU A 36 15.64 -4.35 10.64
N MET A 37 16.53 -3.68 11.37
CA MET A 37 16.94 -2.34 11.00
C MET A 37 17.74 -2.43 9.71
N LEU A 38 17.38 -1.62 8.72
CA LEU A 38 18.20 -1.44 7.53
C LEU A 38 19.47 -0.67 7.96
N ASP A 39 20.62 -1.35 8.00
CA ASP A 39 21.92 -0.72 8.14
C ASP A 39 22.45 -0.17 6.79
N GLU A 40 21.74 -0.40 5.69
CA GLU A 40 22.11 0.01 4.34
C GLU A 40 21.45 1.33 3.96
N ASP A 41 22.21 2.25 3.38
CA ASP A 41 21.65 3.45 2.76
C ASP A 41 20.94 3.05 1.45
N LEU A 42 19.62 3.09 1.46
CA LEU A 42 18.79 2.76 0.29
C LEU A 42 19.09 3.63 -0.94
N ASN A 43 19.76 4.77 -0.77
CA ASN A 43 20.18 5.63 -1.88
C ASN A 43 21.40 5.09 -2.62
N GLU A 44 22.16 4.18 -2.02
CA GLU A 44 23.33 3.54 -2.63
C GLU A 44 22.94 2.37 -3.55
N ILE A 45 21.65 1.93 -3.53
CA ILE A 45 21.17 0.86 -4.40
C ILE A 45 21.08 1.40 -5.84
N PRO A 46 21.80 0.79 -6.81
CA PRO A 46 21.76 1.19 -8.21
C PRO A 46 20.32 1.09 -8.77
N ASP A 47 19.90 2.08 -9.56
CA ASP A 47 18.53 2.14 -10.11
C ASP A 47 18.17 0.92 -10.96
N GLU A 48 19.14 0.26 -11.57
CA GLU A 48 18.95 -0.99 -12.33
C GLU A 48 18.47 -2.17 -11.46
N ASN A 49 18.72 -2.11 -10.17
CA ASN A 49 18.29 -3.11 -9.19
C ASN A 49 16.98 -2.72 -8.47
N VAL A 50 16.41 -1.56 -8.80
CA VAL A 50 15.21 -1.02 -8.17
C VAL A 50 14.00 -1.18 -9.09
N ILE A 51 12.99 -1.92 -8.65
CA ILE A 51 11.70 -2.00 -9.35
C ILE A 51 10.84 -0.76 -9.05
N LEU A 52 10.82 -0.33 -7.80
CA LEU A 52 10.06 0.81 -7.33
C LEU A 52 10.78 1.48 -6.17
N ARG A 53 10.84 2.79 -6.20
CA ARG A 53 11.33 3.62 -5.09
C ARG A 53 10.21 4.56 -4.64
N SER A 54 9.98 4.64 -3.34
CA SER A 54 9.03 5.57 -2.75
C SER A 54 9.67 6.32 -1.60
N TYR A 55 9.37 7.61 -1.49
CA TYR A 55 9.75 8.44 -0.35
C TYR A 55 8.65 8.51 0.72
N ASN A 56 7.48 7.95 0.42
CA ASN A 56 6.35 7.88 1.32
C ASN A 56 5.96 6.42 1.52
N SER A 57 6.46 5.83 2.59
CA SER A 57 6.16 4.44 2.94
C SER A 57 5.64 4.36 4.37
N LEU A 58 4.79 3.39 4.60
CA LEU A 58 4.40 2.94 5.92
C LEU A 58 4.89 1.52 6.13
N GLY A 59 5.48 1.28 7.29
CA GLY A 59 6.20 0.05 7.57
C GLY A 59 7.71 0.24 7.39
N HIS A 60 8.47 -0.61 8.03
CA HIS A 60 9.93 -0.66 7.95
C HIS A 60 10.38 -2.11 8.08
N GLY A 61 11.55 -2.41 7.53
CA GLY A 61 12.14 -3.75 7.54
C GLY A 61 12.40 -4.28 6.15
N ILE A 62 12.98 -5.47 6.11
CA ILE A 62 13.31 -6.20 4.90
C ILE A 62 12.32 -7.36 4.74
N MET A 63 11.80 -7.56 3.55
CA MET A 63 10.95 -8.69 3.18
C MET A 63 11.66 -9.52 2.11
N ASN A 64 12.29 -10.61 2.51
CA ASN A 64 13.13 -11.44 1.63
C ASN A 64 12.36 -12.54 0.88
N GLU A 65 11.06 -12.72 1.17
CA GLU A 65 10.28 -13.86 0.67
C GLU A 65 9.16 -13.45 -0.31
N VAL A 66 9.29 -12.28 -0.96
CA VAL A 66 8.31 -11.80 -1.93
C VAL A 66 8.97 -11.67 -3.29
N TYR A 67 8.58 -12.54 -4.22
CA TYR A 67 9.21 -12.65 -5.54
C TYR A 67 8.27 -12.27 -6.69
N ASP A 68 6.99 -12.15 -6.41
CA ASP A 68 5.95 -11.93 -7.42
C ASP A 68 5.37 -10.51 -7.31
N VAL A 69 5.09 -9.91 -8.45
CA VAL A 69 4.44 -8.60 -8.55
C VAL A 69 3.15 -8.74 -9.35
N VAL A 70 2.03 -8.41 -8.73
CA VAL A 70 0.73 -8.30 -9.37
C VAL A 70 0.46 -6.82 -9.60
N TYR A 71 0.28 -6.43 -10.85
CA TYR A 71 0.08 -5.03 -11.18
C TYR A 71 -1.07 -4.81 -12.16
N VAL A 72 -1.73 -3.69 -12.02
CA VAL A 72 -2.75 -3.23 -12.96
C VAL A 72 -2.08 -2.54 -14.13
N LYS A 73 -2.31 -3.06 -15.36
CA LYS A 73 -1.81 -2.41 -16.58
C LYS A 73 -2.44 -1.03 -16.72
N THR A 74 -1.61 -0.04 -16.98
CA THR A 74 -2.03 1.36 -17.08
C THR A 74 -2.32 1.79 -18.52
N ASP A 75 -1.91 0.99 -19.49
CA ASP A 75 -2.25 1.21 -20.90
C ASP A 75 -3.76 1.06 -21.08
N ASN A 76 -4.43 2.14 -21.46
CA ASN A 76 -5.88 2.20 -21.55
C ASN A 76 -6.66 2.00 -20.24
N TYR A 77 -6.03 2.27 -19.10
CA TYR A 77 -6.72 2.21 -17.82
C TYR A 77 -7.92 3.20 -17.79
N SER A 78 -9.04 2.70 -17.29
CA SER A 78 -10.24 3.50 -17.00
C SER A 78 -10.82 3.08 -15.66
N ALA A 79 -11.20 4.06 -14.84
CA ALA A 79 -11.84 3.83 -13.56
C ALA A 79 -13.16 3.03 -13.67
N SER A 80 -13.83 3.05 -14.84
CA SER A 80 -15.01 2.22 -15.11
C SER A 80 -14.74 0.71 -15.02
N ASN A 81 -13.48 0.29 -15.16
CA ASN A 81 -13.06 -1.10 -15.10
C ASN A 81 -12.67 -1.55 -13.68
N ASN A 82 -12.66 -0.66 -12.70
CA ASN A 82 -12.16 -0.95 -11.36
C ASN A 82 -12.86 -2.12 -10.67
N GLN A 83 -14.16 -2.29 -10.92
CA GLN A 83 -14.90 -3.45 -10.39
C GLN A 83 -14.45 -4.77 -11.02
N THR A 84 -14.23 -4.79 -12.32
CA THR A 84 -13.72 -5.99 -13.03
C THR A 84 -12.30 -6.29 -12.59
N ILE A 85 -11.46 -5.26 -12.44
CA ILE A 85 -10.09 -5.41 -11.93
C ILE A 85 -10.11 -6.01 -10.52
N ALA A 86 -11.01 -5.57 -9.63
CA ALA A 86 -11.12 -6.12 -8.30
C ALA A 86 -11.43 -7.63 -8.30
N TRP A 87 -12.29 -8.09 -9.19
CA TRP A 87 -12.60 -9.53 -9.34
C TRP A 87 -11.44 -10.35 -9.88
N GLU A 88 -10.69 -9.80 -10.85
CA GLU A 88 -9.51 -10.50 -11.36
C GLU A 88 -8.42 -10.61 -10.30
N ILE A 89 -8.21 -9.55 -9.52
CA ILE A 89 -7.25 -9.56 -8.39
C ILE A 89 -7.67 -10.58 -7.33
N GLU A 90 -8.96 -10.70 -7.01
CA GLU A 90 -9.44 -11.71 -6.08
C GLU A 90 -9.11 -13.14 -6.57
N LYS A 91 -9.30 -13.43 -7.86
CA LYS A 91 -8.94 -14.73 -8.44
C LYS A 91 -7.44 -15.00 -8.35
N ILE A 92 -6.62 -14.00 -8.69
CA ILE A 92 -5.16 -14.10 -8.56
C ILE A 92 -4.76 -14.33 -7.11
N ASN A 93 -5.35 -13.60 -6.17
CA ASN A 93 -5.08 -13.77 -4.74
C ASN A 93 -5.39 -15.19 -4.26
N GLN A 94 -6.49 -15.80 -4.73
CA GLN A 94 -6.81 -17.19 -4.39
C GLN A 94 -5.77 -18.18 -4.92
N GLN A 95 -5.20 -17.95 -6.09
CA GLN A 95 -4.11 -18.76 -6.61
C GLN A 95 -2.87 -18.66 -5.71
N PHE A 96 -2.47 -17.45 -5.34
CA PHE A 96 -1.34 -17.24 -4.43
C PHE A 96 -1.55 -17.89 -3.05
N LEU A 97 -2.76 -17.79 -2.49
CA LEU A 97 -3.12 -18.46 -1.24
C LEU A 97 -3.00 -20.00 -1.36
N ASN A 98 -3.49 -20.59 -2.45
CA ASN A 98 -3.42 -22.01 -2.68
C ASN A 98 -1.98 -22.51 -2.86
N GLU A 99 -1.09 -21.66 -3.42
CA GLU A 99 0.32 -21.96 -3.59
C GLU A 99 1.17 -21.62 -2.35
N GLY A 100 0.58 -21.01 -1.33
CA GLY A 100 1.30 -20.55 -0.13
C GLY A 100 2.32 -19.44 -0.44
N LYS A 101 2.09 -18.65 -1.50
CA LYS A 101 2.96 -17.56 -1.94
C LYS A 101 2.39 -16.19 -1.57
N ASN A 102 3.28 -15.20 -1.62
CA ASN A 102 2.96 -13.80 -1.40
C ASN A 102 3.36 -12.96 -2.62
N TYR A 103 2.80 -11.76 -2.73
CA TYR A 103 3.08 -10.85 -3.84
C TYR A 103 3.09 -9.38 -3.41
N ILE A 104 3.65 -8.53 -4.27
CA ILE A 104 3.53 -7.08 -4.21
C ILE A 104 2.36 -6.67 -5.10
N LEU A 105 1.39 -5.92 -4.56
CA LEU A 105 0.24 -5.42 -5.30
C LEU A 105 0.45 -3.97 -5.71
N VAL A 106 0.42 -3.69 -7.01
CA VAL A 106 0.60 -2.34 -7.56
C VAL A 106 -0.62 -1.94 -8.40
N GLY A 107 -1.19 -0.78 -8.14
CA GLY A 107 -2.30 -0.29 -8.96
C GLY A 107 -2.58 1.20 -8.83
N PRO A 108 -3.36 1.75 -9.76
CA PRO A 108 -3.71 3.15 -9.79
C PRO A 108 -4.78 3.50 -8.76
N GLY A 109 -4.63 4.66 -8.14
CA GLY A 109 -5.59 5.16 -7.15
C GLY A 109 -5.60 4.37 -5.85
N ARG A 110 -6.70 4.43 -5.14
CA ARG A 110 -6.85 3.80 -3.82
C ARG A 110 -7.19 2.32 -3.93
N TRP A 111 -6.58 1.52 -3.08
CA TRP A 111 -7.05 0.16 -2.82
C TRP A 111 -8.13 0.17 -1.74
N GLY A 112 -9.20 -0.62 -1.93
CA GLY A 112 -10.29 -0.73 -0.96
C GLY A 112 -11.25 0.46 -0.94
N SER A 113 -11.26 1.28 -1.98
CA SER A 113 -12.22 2.38 -2.11
C SER A 113 -13.63 1.86 -2.31
N SER A 114 -14.61 2.41 -1.58
CA SER A 114 -16.03 2.18 -1.84
C SER A 114 -16.52 2.89 -3.09
N ASP A 115 -15.81 3.93 -3.53
CA ASP A 115 -16.07 4.66 -4.77
C ASP A 115 -15.10 4.16 -5.84
N ALA A 116 -15.63 3.49 -6.86
CA ALA A 116 -14.84 2.95 -7.98
C ALA A 116 -14.14 4.02 -8.82
N TRP A 117 -14.57 5.27 -8.75
CA TRP A 117 -13.88 6.38 -9.42
C TRP A 117 -12.62 6.84 -8.68
N LEU A 118 -12.52 6.55 -7.39
CA LEU A 118 -11.36 6.89 -6.55
C LEU A 118 -10.35 5.75 -6.44
N GLY A 119 -10.73 4.53 -6.80
CA GLY A 119 -9.84 3.39 -6.68
C GLY A 119 -10.51 2.05 -6.92
N ILE A 120 -9.76 0.99 -6.64
CA ILE A 120 -10.17 -0.39 -6.89
C ILE A 120 -10.87 -0.94 -5.64
N PRO A 121 -12.16 -1.35 -5.72
CA PRO A 121 -12.99 -1.68 -4.58
C PRO A 121 -12.73 -3.11 -4.04
N VAL A 122 -11.48 -3.42 -3.70
CA VAL A 122 -11.13 -4.68 -3.04
C VAL A 122 -11.43 -4.63 -1.56
N LYS A 123 -11.71 -5.79 -0.97
CA LYS A 123 -11.74 -5.99 0.49
C LYS A 123 -10.48 -6.73 0.91
N TRP A 124 -10.13 -6.68 2.19
CA TRP A 124 -8.94 -7.39 2.69
C TRP A 124 -8.86 -8.86 2.26
N PRO A 125 -9.91 -9.69 2.35
CA PRO A 125 -9.83 -11.08 1.89
C PRO A 125 -9.47 -11.25 0.42
N HIS A 126 -9.77 -10.25 -0.43
CA HIS A 126 -9.49 -10.29 -1.87
C HIS A 126 -8.01 -10.09 -2.19
N ILE A 127 -7.20 -9.64 -1.22
CA ILE A 127 -5.77 -9.31 -1.40
C ILE A 127 -4.91 -9.77 -0.23
N SER A 128 -5.38 -10.73 0.55
CA SER A 128 -4.76 -11.16 1.81
C SER A 128 -3.39 -11.82 1.65
N ALA A 129 -3.02 -12.27 0.45
CA ALA A 129 -1.69 -12.76 0.11
C ALA A 129 -0.71 -11.62 -0.24
N ALA A 130 -1.18 -10.39 -0.42
CA ALA A 130 -0.29 -9.25 -0.65
C ALA A 130 0.50 -8.92 0.63
N ARG A 131 1.81 -8.72 0.47
CA ARG A 131 2.71 -8.29 1.56
C ARG A 131 3.12 -6.84 1.45
N VAL A 132 3.02 -6.28 0.26
CA VAL A 132 3.24 -4.88 0.00
C VAL A 132 2.15 -4.38 -0.93
N ILE A 133 1.59 -3.23 -0.63
CA ILE A 133 0.57 -2.57 -1.44
C ILE A 133 1.09 -1.21 -1.87
N VAL A 134 0.99 -0.96 -3.17
CA VAL A 134 1.44 0.29 -3.79
C VAL A 134 0.25 0.99 -4.44
N GLU A 135 0.00 2.22 -4.03
CA GLU A 135 -0.93 3.13 -4.67
C GLU A 135 -0.16 4.06 -5.60
N ALA A 136 -0.32 3.85 -6.90
CA ALA A 136 0.33 4.64 -7.92
C ALA A 136 -0.61 5.72 -8.47
N GLY A 137 -0.14 6.95 -8.54
CA GLY A 137 -0.84 7.98 -9.30
C GLY A 137 -0.60 7.78 -10.80
N LEU A 138 -1.56 8.14 -11.63
CA LEU A 138 -1.38 8.27 -13.08
C LEU A 138 -1.48 9.73 -13.50
N THR A 139 -0.87 10.09 -14.62
CA THR A 139 -0.89 11.47 -15.13
C THR A 139 -2.32 12.01 -15.25
N ASN A 140 -3.23 11.16 -15.71
CA ASN A 140 -4.65 11.50 -15.95
C ASN A 140 -5.60 11.01 -14.84
N TYR A 141 -5.06 10.40 -13.78
CA TYR A 141 -5.84 9.86 -12.68
C TYR A 141 -5.09 10.08 -11.38
N ARG A 142 -5.34 11.22 -10.77
CA ARG A 142 -4.76 11.60 -9.49
C ARG A 142 -5.80 11.46 -8.40
N VAL A 143 -5.50 10.62 -7.44
CA VAL A 143 -6.34 10.40 -6.28
C VAL A 143 -5.46 10.51 -5.04
N ASP A 144 -5.96 11.17 -4.01
CA ASP A 144 -5.25 11.23 -2.74
C ASP A 144 -5.09 9.82 -2.16
N PRO A 145 -3.95 9.51 -1.54
CA PRO A 145 -3.71 8.20 -0.92
C PRO A 145 -4.81 7.79 0.06
N SER A 146 -4.98 6.48 0.26
CA SER A 146 -6.01 5.93 1.16
C SER A 146 -5.68 6.07 2.65
N GLN A 147 -4.66 6.84 3.00
CA GLN A 147 -4.27 7.12 4.38
C GLN A 147 -5.46 7.60 5.21
N GLY A 148 -5.65 6.98 6.39
CA GLY A 148 -6.75 7.30 7.28
C GLY A 148 -8.05 6.54 7.02
N THR A 149 -8.11 5.66 6.03
CA THR A 149 -9.27 4.79 5.81
C THR A 149 -9.20 3.53 6.69
N HIS A 150 -10.34 2.89 6.95
CA HIS A 150 -10.38 1.60 7.66
C HIS A 150 -9.58 0.51 6.92
N PHE A 151 -9.54 0.56 5.59
CA PHE A 151 -8.73 -0.34 4.79
C PHE A 151 -7.23 -0.19 5.12
N PHE A 152 -6.75 1.04 5.17
CA PHE A 152 -5.37 1.36 5.51
C PHE A 152 -5.00 0.93 6.94
N GLN A 153 -5.90 1.15 7.92
CA GLN A 153 -5.67 0.71 9.30
C GLN A 153 -5.49 -0.80 9.41
N ASN A 154 -6.18 -1.58 8.58
CA ASN A 154 -6.01 -3.02 8.54
C ASN A 154 -4.62 -3.43 8.01
N LEU A 155 -4.07 -2.72 7.01
CA LEU A 155 -2.74 -3.02 6.46
C LEU A 155 -1.66 -2.98 7.52
N THR A 156 -1.66 -1.94 8.34
CA THR A 156 -0.68 -1.80 9.43
C THR A 156 -0.82 -2.89 10.48
N SER A 157 -2.06 -3.27 10.80
CA SER A 157 -2.35 -4.33 11.78
C SER A 157 -1.88 -5.71 11.31
N PHE A 158 -1.83 -5.94 10.01
CA PHE A 158 -1.38 -7.20 9.41
C PHE A 158 0.10 -7.20 8.99
N GLY A 159 0.83 -6.13 9.28
CA GLY A 159 2.25 -6.01 8.91
C GLY A 159 2.47 -5.95 7.39
N VAL A 160 1.49 -5.41 6.65
CA VAL A 160 1.59 -5.20 5.20
C VAL A 160 2.27 -3.86 4.95
N GLY A 161 3.34 -3.88 4.13
CA GLY A 161 4.01 -2.66 3.69
C GLY A 161 3.09 -1.85 2.76
N TYR A 162 3.13 -0.53 2.89
CA TYR A 162 2.35 0.36 2.06
C TYR A 162 3.21 1.48 1.50
N PHE A 163 3.11 1.70 0.21
CA PHE A 163 3.82 2.75 -0.50
C PHE A 163 2.87 3.59 -1.34
N THR A 164 3.18 4.88 -1.45
CA THR A 164 2.57 5.73 -2.46
C THR A 164 3.63 6.12 -3.48
N GLY A 165 3.33 5.98 -4.78
CA GLY A 165 4.24 6.32 -5.87
C GLY A 165 3.71 7.47 -6.72
N ILE A 166 4.60 8.37 -7.16
CA ILE A 166 4.31 9.36 -8.19
C ILE A 166 4.67 8.74 -9.55
N PRO A 167 3.87 8.96 -10.61
CA PRO A 167 3.99 8.25 -11.89
C PRO A 167 5.19 8.62 -12.75
N SER A 168 6.12 9.45 -12.29
CA SER A 168 7.29 9.85 -13.09
C SER A 168 8.14 8.67 -13.59
N HIS A 169 7.87 7.46 -13.13
CA HIS A 169 8.58 6.24 -13.49
C HIS A 169 7.66 5.03 -13.68
N ALA A 170 6.37 5.21 -13.97
CA ALA A 170 5.48 4.10 -14.33
C ALA A 170 5.82 3.39 -15.66
N SER A 171 6.82 3.88 -16.39
CA SER A 171 7.48 3.16 -17.48
C SER A 171 8.47 2.09 -16.99
N LEU A 172 8.56 1.84 -15.70
CA LEU A 172 9.65 1.14 -15.03
C LEU A 172 9.37 -0.29 -14.60
N LEU A 173 8.28 -0.88 -15.03
CA LEU A 173 8.32 -2.33 -15.08
C LEU A 173 9.10 -2.68 -16.34
N PRO A 174 10.29 -3.31 -16.24
CA PRO A 174 11.02 -3.71 -17.42
C PRO A 174 10.06 -4.57 -18.24
N GLN A 175 9.94 -4.26 -19.54
CA GLN A 175 9.33 -5.16 -20.51
C GLN A 175 10.23 -6.40 -20.58
N ARG A 176 10.19 -7.25 -19.57
CA ARG A 176 10.72 -8.60 -19.71
C ARG A 176 9.80 -9.30 -20.68
N PRO A 177 10.36 -9.99 -21.71
CA PRO A 177 9.56 -10.85 -22.57
C PRO A 177 8.80 -11.81 -21.66
N GLY A 178 7.47 -11.78 -21.79
CA GLY A 178 6.56 -12.39 -20.85
C GLY A 178 6.79 -13.87 -20.62
N PRO A 179 6.44 -14.38 -19.46
CA PRO A 179 6.00 -15.73 -19.36
C PRO A 179 4.60 -15.83 -19.98
N THR A 180 4.47 -16.80 -20.83
CA THR A 180 3.29 -17.47 -21.37
C THR A 180 1.97 -17.13 -20.67
N ASN A 181 1.02 -16.70 -21.52
CA ASN A 181 -0.41 -16.76 -21.25
C ASN A 181 -0.80 -18.13 -20.68
N ILE A 182 -1.38 -18.14 -19.52
CA ILE A 182 -2.33 -19.16 -19.09
C ILE A 182 -3.68 -18.51 -19.01
#